data_3ecb46f37ef5ad7f8f41825686b28e24
#
_entry.id   3ecb46f37ef5ad7f8f41825686b28e24
#
_cell.length_a   1.000
_cell.length_b   1.000
_cell.length_c   1.000
_cell.angle_alpha   90.00
_cell.angle_beta   90.00
_cell.angle_gamma   90.00
#
_symmetry.space_group_name_H-M   'P 1'
#
loop_
_entity.id
_entity.type
_entity.pdbx_description
1 polymer ?
#
loop_
_entity_poly.entity_id
_entity_poly.type
_entity_poly.pdbx_seq_one_letter_code
_entity_poly.pdbx_strand_id
1 'polypeptide(L)'
;MPNITLPDGKKLSFKSNVTGYEVAEKISKSLSKQALIVSVDGELKDLSFSIQKDSSVKIITSKDKEGLDVIRHDAAHIMAMAVQELFPGTQVTIGPVIENGFFYDFARKEPFTKDDLKKIEKKMSEIIDRDVKTKREVWERGKAIAHFKKIGEKYKAEIIESIPKNEELSIYHHGDTWHDLCRGPHLVSSGKIGKAFKLTKVSGAYWRGDSNNEMLQRIYGTCWSSKKELDEYLHRLEEAEKRDHRKLGKEMDLFHFREESPGSVFWHEKGWNLFQRLVEYMRLKQRNAGYKEISTPELLDKSLWEKSGHWEKFGHHMFTSETPDEKVFAVKPMNCPGCVQVFNQGLKSYRDLPLKLSEFGKVHRYEPSGALHGLLRVRAFTQDDAHIFCTEAVSYTHLTLPTKRIV
;
A
#
# COMPACT_ATOMS: atom_id res chain seq x y z
N MET A 1 -37.75 8.53 -18.28
CA MET A 1 -37.65 7.07 -18.43
C MET A 1 -36.20 6.76 -18.82
N PRO A 2 -35.38 6.25 -17.94
CA PRO A 2 -33.96 6.02 -18.24
C PRO A 2 -33.75 4.80 -19.14
N ASN A 3 -32.85 4.95 -20.12
CA ASN A 3 -32.31 3.86 -20.90
C ASN A 3 -30.93 3.50 -20.31
N ILE A 4 -30.81 2.28 -19.85
CA ILE A 4 -29.60 1.76 -19.24
C ILE A 4 -28.81 1.00 -20.30
N THR A 5 -27.60 1.46 -20.58
CA THR A 5 -26.65 0.78 -21.48
C THR A 5 -25.72 -0.11 -20.67
N LEU A 6 -25.71 -1.41 -20.96
CA LEU A 6 -24.85 -2.39 -20.31
C LEU A 6 -23.47 -2.46 -20.98
N PRO A 7 -22.45 -3.05 -20.34
CA PRO A 7 -21.08 -3.16 -20.91
C PRO A 7 -21.01 -3.90 -22.24
N ASP A 8 -21.94 -4.81 -22.52
CA ASP A 8 -22.09 -5.53 -23.79
C ASP A 8 -22.79 -4.73 -24.89
N GLY A 9 -23.16 -3.46 -24.61
CA GLY A 9 -23.88 -2.57 -25.52
C GLY A 9 -25.41 -2.75 -25.52
N LYS A 10 -25.94 -3.73 -24.78
CA LYS A 10 -27.39 -3.96 -24.70
C LYS A 10 -28.05 -2.81 -23.93
N LYS A 11 -29.21 -2.37 -24.42
CA LYS A 11 -30.01 -1.31 -23.80
C LYS A 11 -31.25 -1.89 -23.12
N LEU A 12 -31.48 -1.44 -21.89
CA LEU A 12 -32.66 -1.78 -21.09
C LEU A 12 -33.44 -0.50 -20.81
N SER A 13 -34.72 -0.44 -21.21
CA SER A 13 -35.59 0.70 -20.93
C SER A 13 -36.45 0.43 -19.70
N PHE A 14 -36.62 1.45 -18.88
CA PHE A 14 -37.41 1.43 -17.66
C PHE A 14 -38.47 2.53 -17.71
N LYS A 15 -39.63 2.27 -17.10
CA LYS A 15 -40.80 3.20 -17.09
C LYS A 15 -40.70 4.31 -16.05
N SER A 16 -39.83 4.15 -15.06
CA SER A 16 -39.54 5.07 -13.96
C SER A 16 -38.05 5.06 -13.61
N ASN A 17 -37.63 5.89 -12.65
CA ASN A 17 -36.34 5.78 -12.05
C ASN A 17 -36.08 4.34 -11.62
N VAL A 18 -34.82 3.90 -11.75
CA VAL A 18 -34.45 2.49 -11.53
C VAL A 18 -33.22 2.41 -10.62
N THR A 19 -33.18 1.39 -9.80
CA THR A 19 -32.03 1.09 -8.93
C THR A 19 -31.07 0.07 -9.58
N GLY A 20 -29.81 0.02 -9.11
CA GLY A 20 -28.88 -1.01 -9.55
C GLY A 20 -29.41 -2.43 -9.29
N TYR A 21 -30.18 -2.61 -8.21
CA TYR A 21 -30.81 -3.89 -7.89
C TYR A 21 -31.84 -4.31 -8.97
N GLU A 22 -32.75 -3.40 -9.37
CA GLU A 22 -33.76 -3.66 -10.39
C GLU A 22 -33.11 -3.89 -11.77
N VAL A 23 -32.01 -3.20 -12.09
CA VAL A 23 -31.22 -3.49 -13.30
C VAL A 23 -30.68 -4.90 -13.26
N ALA A 24 -30.04 -5.30 -12.14
CA ALA A 24 -29.49 -6.64 -11.96
C ALA A 24 -30.59 -7.73 -12.06
N GLU A 25 -31.76 -7.50 -11.46
CA GLU A 25 -32.90 -8.42 -11.50
C GLU A 25 -33.47 -8.59 -12.91
N LYS A 26 -33.52 -7.50 -13.68
CA LYS A 26 -34.00 -7.53 -15.08
C LYS A 26 -33.02 -8.28 -15.98
N ILE A 27 -31.73 -8.31 -15.67
CA ILE A 27 -30.73 -9.11 -16.38
C ILE A 27 -30.88 -10.59 -16.01
N SER A 28 -30.80 -10.91 -14.71
CA SER A 28 -31.07 -12.26 -14.21
C SER A 28 -31.23 -12.29 -12.68
N LYS A 29 -32.08 -13.23 -12.18
CA LYS A 29 -32.22 -13.49 -10.73
C LYS A 29 -30.90 -13.96 -10.06
N SER A 30 -30.02 -14.59 -10.80
CA SER A 30 -28.70 -15.00 -10.30
C SER A 30 -27.80 -13.78 -10.07
N LEU A 31 -27.77 -12.85 -11.02
CA LEU A 31 -26.99 -11.63 -10.92
C LEU A 31 -27.46 -10.73 -9.78
N SER A 32 -28.79 -10.55 -9.59
CA SER A 32 -29.33 -9.73 -8.50
C SER A 32 -28.92 -10.26 -7.11
N LYS A 33 -28.78 -11.58 -6.94
CA LYS A 33 -28.29 -12.19 -5.70
C LYS A 33 -26.80 -11.93 -5.47
N GLN A 34 -25.99 -11.88 -6.54
CA GLN A 34 -24.54 -11.68 -6.49
C GLN A 34 -24.13 -10.20 -6.54
N ALA A 35 -25.03 -9.32 -6.93
CA ALA A 35 -24.80 -7.88 -7.02
C ALA A 35 -24.47 -7.30 -5.63
N LEU A 36 -23.41 -6.51 -5.59
CA LEU A 36 -22.90 -5.84 -4.38
C LEU A 36 -23.14 -4.34 -4.45
N ILE A 37 -22.65 -3.73 -5.52
CA ILE A 37 -22.78 -2.29 -5.82
C ILE A 37 -22.99 -2.11 -7.33
N VAL A 38 -23.19 -0.86 -7.76
CA VAL A 38 -23.35 -0.53 -9.17
C VAL A 38 -22.35 0.57 -9.58
N SER A 39 -21.80 0.45 -10.79
CA SER A 39 -21.11 1.56 -11.44
C SER A 39 -22.07 2.25 -12.40
N VAL A 40 -22.28 3.55 -12.22
CA VAL A 40 -23.13 4.41 -13.05
C VAL A 40 -22.24 5.48 -13.69
N ASP A 41 -22.13 5.48 -15.00
CA ASP A 41 -21.27 6.39 -15.79
C ASP A 41 -19.80 6.40 -15.28
N GLY A 42 -19.30 5.25 -14.80
CA GLY A 42 -17.95 5.08 -14.25
C GLY A 42 -17.81 5.36 -12.76
N GLU A 43 -18.82 5.92 -12.10
CA GLU A 43 -18.82 6.14 -10.65
C GLU A 43 -19.44 4.98 -9.89
N LEU A 44 -18.81 4.55 -8.80
CA LEU A 44 -19.35 3.51 -7.92
C LEU A 44 -20.43 4.09 -7.00
N LYS A 45 -21.57 3.42 -6.93
CA LYS A 45 -22.73 3.80 -6.12
C LYS A 45 -23.30 2.58 -5.40
N ASP A 46 -24.03 2.84 -4.32
CA ASP A 46 -24.81 1.81 -3.64
C ASP A 46 -25.78 1.14 -4.61
N LEU A 47 -26.03 -0.14 -4.41
CA LEU A 47 -26.97 -0.88 -5.26
C LEU A 47 -28.40 -0.30 -5.24
N SER A 48 -28.74 0.42 -4.16
CA SER A 48 -30.03 1.14 -3.98
C SER A 48 -30.06 2.54 -4.61
N PHE A 49 -28.94 3.01 -5.20
CA PHE A 49 -28.90 4.32 -5.85
C PHE A 49 -29.92 4.45 -6.97
N SER A 50 -30.67 5.55 -6.98
CA SER A 50 -31.73 5.82 -7.96
C SER A 50 -31.18 6.47 -9.23
N ILE A 51 -31.18 5.74 -10.34
CA ILE A 51 -30.75 6.20 -11.66
C ILE A 51 -31.94 6.86 -12.36
N GLN A 52 -31.81 8.16 -12.65
CA GLN A 52 -32.92 9.00 -13.13
C GLN A 52 -32.80 9.37 -14.62
N LYS A 53 -31.60 9.21 -15.22
CA LYS A 53 -31.31 9.56 -16.61
C LYS A 53 -30.66 8.40 -17.37
N ASP A 54 -30.60 8.53 -18.69
CA ASP A 54 -29.86 7.58 -19.52
C ASP A 54 -28.40 7.50 -19.03
N SER A 55 -27.94 6.28 -18.76
CA SER A 55 -26.63 6.04 -18.14
C SER A 55 -26.02 4.70 -18.58
N SER A 56 -24.69 4.65 -18.57
CA SER A 56 -23.94 3.40 -18.68
C SER A 56 -23.87 2.74 -17.30
N VAL A 57 -24.29 1.47 -17.20
CA VAL A 57 -24.38 0.78 -15.91
C VAL A 57 -23.70 -0.57 -15.96
N LYS A 58 -22.78 -0.81 -15.01
CA LYS A 58 -22.15 -2.10 -14.75
C LYS A 58 -22.52 -2.58 -13.33
N ILE A 59 -23.07 -3.79 -13.24
CA ILE A 59 -23.31 -4.45 -11.94
C ILE A 59 -21.97 -5.04 -11.46
N ILE A 60 -21.56 -4.69 -10.24
CA ILE A 60 -20.32 -5.14 -9.62
C ILE A 60 -20.62 -6.28 -8.65
N THR A 61 -19.85 -7.34 -8.75
CA THR A 61 -19.95 -8.55 -7.93
C THR A 61 -18.67 -8.81 -7.15
N SER A 62 -18.62 -9.83 -6.31
CA SER A 62 -17.41 -10.23 -5.57
C SER A 62 -16.25 -10.72 -6.46
N LYS A 63 -16.50 -10.95 -7.75
CA LYS A 63 -15.48 -11.33 -8.73
C LYS A 63 -14.73 -10.11 -9.29
N ASP A 64 -15.31 -8.93 -9.17
CA ASP A 64 -14.69 -7.67 -9.57
C ASP A 64 -13.82 -7.16 -8.43
N LYS A 65 -12.71 -6.49 -8.76
CA LYS A 65 -11.81 -5.89 -7.76
C LYS A 65 -12.55 -4.89 -6.86
N GLU A 66 -13.35 -4.03 -7.47
CA GLU A 66 -14.16 -3.02 -6.77
C GLU A 66 -15.17 -3.66 -5.81
N GLY A 67 -15.72 -4.82 -6.18
CA GLY A 67 -16.63 -5.59 -5.32
C GLY A 67 -15.93 -6.15 -4.08
N LEU A 68 -14.72 -6.66 -4.24
CA LEU A 68 -13.91 -7.12 -3.11
C LEU A 68 -13.48 -5.96 -2.21
N ASP A 69 -13.15 -4.80 -2.79
CA ASP A 69 -12.77 -3.62 -2.01
C ASP A 69 -13.96 -3.10 -1.17
N VAL A 70 -15.18 -3.15 -1.68
CA VAL A 70 -16.38 -2.79 -0.90
C VAL A 70 -16.66 -3.83 0.21
N ILE A 71 -16.49 -5.12 -0.05
CA ILE A 71 -16.58 -6.15 1.00
C ILE A 71 -15.59 -5.86 2.14
N ARG A 72 -14.34 -5.47 1.82
CA ARG A 72 -13.32 -5.09 2.81
C ARG A 72 -13.69 -3.83 3.57
N HIS A 73 -14.25 -2.85 2.86
CA HIS A 73 -14.69 -1.60 3.45
C HIS A 73 -15.81 -1.83 4.47
N ASP A 74 -16.82 -2.61 4.11
CA ASP A 74 -17.90 -2.99 5.03
C ASP A 74 -17.38 -3.86 6.19
N ALA A 75 -16.43 -4.76 5.95
CA ALA A 75 -15.78 -5.51 7.02
C ALA A 75 -15.07 -4.61 8.03
N ALA A 76 -14.49 -3.47 7.60
CA ALA A 76 -13.91 -2.46 8.48
C ALA A 76 -14.99 -1.80 9.36
N HIS A 77 -16.16 -1.47 8.80
CA HIS A 77 -17.30 -0.91 9.55
C HIS A 77 -17.87 -1.93 10.55
N ILE A 78 -18.02 -3.20 10.15
CA ILE A 78 -18.48 -4.25 11.07
C ILE A 78 -17.45 -4.51 12.18
N MET A 79 -16.16 -4.38 11.91
CA MET A 79 -15.12 -4.43 12.94
C MET A 79 -15.27 -3.26 13.92
N ALA A 80 -15.50 -2.03 13.42
CA ALA A 80 -15.70 -0.86 14.26
C ALA A 80 -16.96 -1.00 15.15
N MET A 81 -18.06 -1.49 14.57
CA MET A 81 -19.28 -1.81 15.32
C MET A 81 -19.05 -2.88 16.40
N ALA A 82 -18.33 -3.97 16.04
CA ALA A 82 -18.00 -5.05 16.97
C ALA A 82 -17.12 -4.56 18.13
N VAL A 83 -16.15 -3.69 17.85
CA VAL A 83 -15.28 -3.08 18.87
C VAL A 83 -16.09 -2.22 19.82
N GLN A 84 -16.98 -1.37 19.34
CA GLN A 84 -17.82 -0.51 20.19
C GLN A 84 -18.86 -1.31 20.98
N GLU A 85 -19.41 -2.40 20.44
CA GLU A 85 -20.30 -3.30 21.22
C GLU A 85 -19.54 -4.03 22.36
N LEU A 86 -18.29 -4.43 22.15
CA LEU A 86 -17.48 -5.14 23.15
C LEU A 86 -16.77 -4.22 24.14
N PHE A 87 -16.40 -3.04 23.70
CA PHE A 87 -15.59 -2.07 24.45
C PHE A 87 -16.24 -0.68 24.41
N PRO A 88 -17.33 -0.48 25.16
CA PRO A 88 -18.03 0.81 25.22
C PRO A 88 -17.08 1.97 25.54
N GLY A 89 -17.29 3.12 24.91
CA GLY A 89 -16.44 4.30 25.05
C GLY A 89 -15.19 4.31 24.16
N THR A 90 -14.92 3.25 23.39
CA THR A 90 -13.90 3.28 22.35
C THR A 90 -14.38 4.19 21.21
N GLN A 91 -13.58 5.19 20.85
CA GLN A 91 -13.88 6.08 19.73
C GLN A 91 -13.34 5.52 18.42
N VAL A 92 -14.11 5.69 17.36
CA VAL A 92 -13.76 5.26 16.01
C VAL A 92 -13.23 6.45 15.20
N THR A 93 -12.26 6.21 14.31
CA THR A 93 -11.68 7.29 13.51
C THR A 93 -11.86 7.03 12.00
N ILE A 94 -10.93 6.34 11.36
CA ILE A 94 -10.95 6.01 9.93
C ILE A 94 -10.65 4.53 9.71
N GLY A 95 -11.29 3.93 8.69
CA GLY A 95 -11.16 2.53 8.33
C GLY A 95 -11.01 2.32 6.82
N PRO A 96 -9.87 2.69 6.20
CA PRO A 96 -9.69 2.53 4.77
C PRO A 96 -9.39 1.07 4.38
N VAL A 97 -9.72 0.76 3.13
CA VAL A 97 -9.25 -0.44 2.45
C VAL A 97 -7.78 -0.27 2.08
N ILE A 98 -7.02 -1.34 2.22
CA ILE A 98 -5.62 -1.44 1.80
C ILE A 98 -5.45 -2.66 0.89
N GLU A 99 -4.27 -2.81 0.30
CA GLU A 99 -3.96 -3.98 -0.49
C GLU A 99 -4.16 -5.27 0.34
N ASN A 100 -5.01 -6.15 -0.15
CA ASN A 100 -5.38 -7.43 0.46
C ASN A 100 -6.05 -7.36 1.84
N GLY A 101 -6.61 -6.19 2.22
CA GLY A 101 -7.24 -6.07 3.53
C GLY A 101 -7.82 -4.71 3.84
N PHE A 102 -7.94 -4.45 5.11
CA PHE A 102 -8.45 -3.19 5.66
C PHE A 102 -7.81 -2.95 7.03
N PHE A 103 -7.94 -1.75 7.55
CA PHE A 103 -7.68 -1.48 8.96
C PHE A 103 -8.73 -0.51 9.51
N TYR A 104 -8.75 -0.35 10.82
CA TYR A 104 -9.49 0.72 11.48
C TYR A 104 -8.71 1.22 12.69
N ASP A 105 -8.71 2.55 12.88
CA ASP A 105 -8.02 3.21 13.98
C ASP A 105 -8.99 3.52 15.12
N PHE A 106 -8.61 3.16 16.33
CA PHE A 106 -9.40 3.28 17.53
C PHE A 106 -8.67 4.10 18.59
N ALA A 107 -9.38 5.04 19.22
CA ALA A 107 -8.90 5.71 20.43
C ALA A 107 -9.46 4.97 21.66
N ARG A 108 -8.58 4.28 22.39
CA ARG A 108 -8.89 3.52 23.59
C ARG A 108 -7.71 3.62 24.56
N LYS A 109 -7.99 3.73 25.86
CA LYS A 109 -6.93 3.80 26.89
C LYS A 109 -6.17 2.49 27.06
N GLU A 110 -6.89 1.37 27.09
CA GLU A 110 -6.29 0.05 27.26
C GLU A 110 -5.89 -0.55 25.89
N PRO A 111 -4.70 -1.13 25.76
CA PRO A 111 -4.27 -1.75 24.51
C PRO A 111 -5.09 -3.00 24.17
N PHE A 112 -5.38 -3.20 22.89
CA PHE A 112 -5.97 -4.44 22.40
C PHE A 112 -4.96 -5.59 22.50
N THR A 113 -5.44 -6.74 22.94
CA THR A 113 -4.66 -7.98 23.05
C THR A 113 -4.98 -8.93 21.89
N LYS A 114 -4.15 -9.98 21.73
CA LYS A 114 -4.44 -11.05 20.74
C LYS A 114 -5.76 -11.78 21.05
N ASP A 115 -6.15 -11.88 22.31
CA ASP A 115 -7.42 -12.52 22.68
C ASP A 115 -8.61 -11.61 22.40
N ASP A 116 -8.43 -10.29 22.46
CA ASP A 116 -9.46 -9.34 22.05
C ASP A 116 -9.75 -9.45 20.56
N LEU A 117 -8.73 -9.68 19.71
CA LEU A 117 -8.96 -9.92 18.28
C LEU A 117 -9.89 -11.10 18.03
N LYS A 118 -9.73 -12.20 18.78
CA LYS A 118 -10.62 -13.39 18.66
C LYS A 118 -12.05 -13.05 19.10
N LYS A 119 -12.22 -12.25 20.18
CA LYS A 119 -13.54 -11.81 20.62
C LYS A 119 -14.21 -10.90 19.59
N ILE A 120 -13.42 -9.98 18.99
CA ILE A 120 -13.89 -9.08 17.94
C ILE A 120 -14.31 -9.89 16.71
N GLU A 121 -13.51 -10.86 16.23
CA GLU A 121 -13.87 -11.75 15.11
C GLU A 121 -15.20 -12.47 15.36
N LYS A 122 -15.38 -13.01 16.58
CA LYS A 122 -16.63 -13.67 16.97
C LYS A 122 -17.80 -12.68 16.90
N LYS A 123 -17.62 -11.49 17.45
CA LYS A 123 -18.65 -10.44 17.45
C LYS A 123 -18.97 -9.96 16.02
N MET A 124 -17.96 -9.79 15.17
CA MET A 124 -18.16 -9.51 13.74
C MET A 124 -19.03 -10.58 13.07
N SER A 125 -18.75 -11.86 13.34
CA SER A 125 -19.56 -12.96 12.79
C SER A 125 -21.01 -12.91 13.28
N GLU A 126 -21.25 -12.56 14.54
CA GLU A 126 -22.60 -12.38 15.09
C GLU A 126 -23.35 -11.21 14.42
N ILE A 127 -22.67 -10.10 14.14
CA ILE A 127 -23.23 -8.93 13.47
C ILE A 127 -23.57 -9.27 11.99
N ILE A 128 -22.68 -10.01 11.32
CA ILE A 128 -22.90 -10.49 9.94
C ILE A 128 -24.16 -11.40 9.90
N ASP A 129 -24.32 -12.29 10.88
CA ASP A 129 -25.49 -13.19 10.98
C ASP A 129 -26.79 -12.43 11.27
N ARG A 130 -26.76 -11.25 11.90
CA ARG A 130 -27.94 -10.39 12.06
C ARG A 130 -28.45 -9.84 10.74
N ASP A 131 -27.65 -9.83 9.68
CA ASP A 131 -27.92 -9.31 8.34
C ASP A 131 -28.58 -7.91 8.36
N VAL A 132 -27.98 -7.01 9.15
CA VAL A 132 -28.51 -5.65 9.33
C VAL A 132 -28.41 -4.85 8.03
N LYS A 133 -29.48 -4.15 7.68
CA LYS A 133 -29.55 -3.35 6.45
C LYS A 133 -28.70 -2.11 6.56
N THR A 134 -28.10 -1.73 5.44
CA THR A 134 -27.33 -0.49 5.31
C THR A 134 -28.22 0.59 4.69
N LYS A 135 -28.23 1.79 5.27
CA LYS A 135 -28.97 2.96 4.80
C LYS A 135 -28.07 4.17 4.74
N ARG A 136 -28.05 4.87 3.61
CA ARG A 136 -27.33 6.13 3.41
C ARG A 136 -28.26 7.32 3.71
N GLU A 137 -27.76 8.28 4.46
CA GLU A 137 -28.40 9.56 4.69
C GLU A 137 -27.42 10.70 4.44
N VAL A 138 -27.92 11.83 3.95
CA VAL A 138 -27.16 13.07 3.83
C VAL A 138 -27.51 13.97 4.99
N TRP A 139 -26.50 14.39 5.73
CA TRP A 139 -26.71 15.27 6.88
C TRP A 139 -26.13 16.66 6.65
N GLU A 140 -26.83 17.65 7.21
CA GLU A 140 -26.29 19.00 7.31
C GLU A 140 -25.09 19.01 8.27
N ARG A 141 -24.04 19.77 7.91
CA ARG A 141 -22.75 19.77 8.60
C ARG A 141 -22.86 20.09 10.09
N GLY A 142 -23.58 21.16 10.44
CA GLY A 142 -23.75 21.56 11.85
C GLY A 142 -24.45 20.48 12.67
N LYS A 143 -25.50 19.85 12.08
CA LYS A 143 -26.21 18.72 12.68
C LYS A 143 -25.26 17.54 12.91
N ALA A 144 -24.44 17.19 11.91
CA ALA A 144 -23.50 16.08 12.00
C ALA A 144 -22.44 16.30 13.08
N ILE A 145 -21.80 17.49 13.13
CA ILE A 145 -20.81 17.85 14.16
C ILE A 145 -21.44 17.79 15.57
N ALA A 146 -22.60 18.40 15.74
CA ALA A 146 -23.30 18.39 17.05
C ALA A 146 -23.63 16.97 17.51
N HIS A 147 -24.09 16.13 16.57
CA HIS A 147 -24.42 14.75 16.85
C HIS A 147 -23.18 13.93 17.30
N PHE A 148 -22.09 13.93 16.52
CA PHE A 148 -20.90 13.18 16.84
C PHE A 148 -20.24 13.68 18.15
N LYS A 149 -20.24 14.99 18.42
CA LYS A 149 -19.82 15.54 19.72
C LYS A 149 -20.68 15.02 20.86
N LYS A 150 -22.00 14.96 20.67
CA LYS A 150 -22.96 14.49 21.69
C LYS A 150 -22.76 13.01 22.05
N ILE A 151 -22.45 12.15 21.09
CA ILE A 151 -22.21 10.72 21.31
C ILE A 151 -20.76 10.40 21.72
N GLY A 152 -19.88 11.43 21.85
CA GLY A 152 -18.50 11.28 22.31
C GLY A 152 -17.49 10.95 21.21
N GLU A 153 -17.88 10.97 19.94
CA GLU A 153 -17.02 10.68 18.79
C GLU A 153 -16.26 11.94 18.31
N LYS A 154 -15.30 12.41 19.12
CA LYS A 154 -14.56 13.65 18.87
C LYS A 154 -13.83 13.64 17.52
N TYR A 155 -13.20 12.50 17.16
CA TYR A 155 -12.44 12.38 15.92
C TYR A 155 -13.34 12.49 14.67
N LYS A 156 -14.56 11.93 14.73
CA LYS A 156 -15.53 12.10 13.62
C LYS A 156 -15.95 13.55 13.47
N ALA A 157 -16.16 14.27 14.58
CA ALA A 157 -16.45 15.70 14.52
C ALA A 157 -15.29 16.50 13.90
N GLU A 158 -14.03 16.22 14.28
CA GLU A 158 -12.83 16.85 13.70
C GLU A 158 -12.66 16.53 12.20
N ILE A 159 -12.95 15.29 11.78
CA ILE A 159 -12.93 14.91 10.37
C ILE A 159 -13.96 15.75 9.60
N ILE A 160 -15.19 15.86 10.09
CA ILE A 160 -16.25 16.65 9.45
C ILE A 160 -15.84 18.13 9.32
N GLU A 161 -15.21 18.70 10.35
CA GLU A 161 -14.70 20.07 10.34
C GLU A 161 -13.64 20.29 9.26
N SER A 162 -12.84 19.27 8.94
CA SER A 162 -11.78 19.32 7.93
C SER A 162 -12.24 19.09 6.49
N ILE A 163 -13.45 18.53 6.27
CA ILE A 163 -14.01 18.31 4.93
C ILE A 163 -14.38 19.65 4.30
N PRO A 164 -14.04 19.92 3.02
CA PRO A 164 -14.41 21.14 2.30
C PRO A 164 -15.91 21.44 2.40
N LYS A 165 -16.27 22.74 2.52
CA LYS A 165 -17.67 23.16 2.75
C LYS A 165 -18.63 22.81 1.62
N ASN A 166 -18.13 22.62 0.42
CA ASN A 166 -18.88 22.25 -0.78
C ASN A 166 -19.09 20.74 -0.94
N GLU A 167 -18.48 19.91 -0.08
CA GLU A 167 -18.68 18.46 -0.11
C GLU A 167 -19.90 18.03 0.71
N GLU A 168 -20.66 17.09 0.15
CA GLU A 168 -21.78 16.45 0.80
C GLU A 168 -21.32 15.51 1.91
N LEU A 169 -22.00 15.54 3.05
CA LEU A 169 -21.72 14.67 4.18
C LEU A 169 -22.70 13.51 4.21
N SER A 170 -22.23 12.32 3.91
CA SER A 170 -23.03 11.10 3.99
C SER A 170 -22.75 10.32 5.27
N ILE A 171 -23.82 9.87 5.91
CA ILE A 171 -23.83 9.01 7.07
C ILE A 171 -24.44 7.68 6.67
N TYR A 172 -23.73 6.61 6.96
CA TYR A 172 -24.21 5.26 6.71
C TYR A 172 -24.63 4.60 8.02
N HIS A 173 -25.87 4.19 8.08
CA HIS A 173 -26.46 3.44 9.18
C HIS A 173 -26.36 1.95 8.89
N HIS A 174 -25.86 1.18 9.85
CA HIS A 174 -25.89 -0.28 9.85
C HIS A 174 -26.92 -0.76 10.88
N GLY A 175 -28.13 -1.04 10.43
CA GLY A 175 -29.29 -1.23 11.29
C GLY A 175 -29.71 0.09 11.96
N ASP A 176 -30.41 -0.03 13.11
CA ASP A 176 -30.97 1.12 13.82
C ASP A 176 -30.01 1.65 14.92
N THR A 177 -28.97 0.93 15.24
CA THR A 177 -28.16 1.18 16.44
C THR A 177 -26.79 1.75 16.17
N TRP A 178 -26.25 1.62 14.98
CA TRP A 178 -24.89 2.05 14.64
C TRP A 178 -24.82 2.80 13.32
N HIS A 179 -24.02 3.85 13.28
CA HIS A 179 -23.81 4.65 12.08
C HIS A 179 -22.41 5.27 12.07
N ASP A 180 -21.93 5.58 10.89
CA ASP A 180 -20.62 6.16 10.67
C ASP A 180 -20.62 7.19 9.55
N LEU A 181 -19.68 8.15 9.64
CA LEU A 181 -19.36 9.09 8.57
C LEU A 181 -18.59 8.35 7.48
N CYS A 182 -19.16 8.24 6.30
CA CYS A 182 -18.51 7.55 5.18
C CYS A 182 -18.99 8.07 3.83
N ARG A 183 -18.11 8.02 2.83
CA ARG A 183 -18.44 8.36 1.43
C ARG A 183 -19.15 7.21 0.70
N GLY A 184 -18.97 5.98 1.17
CA GLY A 184 -19.46 4.78 0.48
C GLY A 184 -18.69 4.48 -0.82
N PRO A 185 -19.23 3.62 -1.70
CA PRO A 185 -20.49 2.87 -1.51
C PRO A 185 -20.36 1.75 -0.48
N HIS A 186 -21.52 1.25 -0.02
CA HIS A 186 -21.64 0.14 0.91
C HIS A 186 -22.51 -1.00 0.36
N LEU A 187 -22.36 -2.18 0.94
CA LEU A 187 -23.23 -3.33 0.70
C LEU A 187 -24.66 -3.06 1.23
N VAL A 188 -25.64 -3.71 0.65
CA VAL A 188 -27.05 -3.55 1.06
C VAL A 188 -27.34 -4.05 2.47
N SER A 189 -26.51 -4.99 2.98
CA SER A 189 -26.61 -5.50 4.35
C SER A 189 -25.32 -6.19 4.80
N SER A 190 -25.13 -6.32 6.10
CA SER A 190 -23.95 -6.95 6.70
C SER A 190 -23.76 -8.42 6.29
N GLY A 191 -24.84 -9.15 6.02
CA GLY A 191 -24.78 -10.55 5.57
C GLY A 191 -24.07 -10.75 4.23
N LYS A 192 -24.00 -9.69 3.39
CA LYS A 192 -23.30 -9.73 2.09
C LYS A 192 -21.78 -9.77 2.22
N ILE A 193 -21.20 -9.43 3.37
CA ILE A 193 -19.76 -9.52 3.64
C ILE A 193 -19.29 -10.99 3.64
N GLY A 194 -20.12 -11.89 4.16
CA GLY A 194 -19.74 -13.28 4.38
C GLY A 194 -18.79 -13.46 5.57
N LYS A 195 -18.31 -14.68 5.77
CA LYS A 195 -17.45 -15.04 6.93
C LYS A 195 -16.00 -15.34 6.55
N ALA A 196 -15.59 -14.97 5.34
CA ALA A 196 -14.23 -15.16 4.86
C ALA A 196 -13.32 -14.00 5.26
N PHE A 197 -13.23 -13.68 6.55
CA PHE A 197 -12.37 -12.63 7.09
C PHE A 197 -11.49 -13.12 8.23
N LYS A 198 -10.42 -12.37 8.52
CA LYS A 198 -9.49 -12.61 9.62
C LYS A 198 -8.90 -11.29 10.11
N LEU A 199 -8.85 -11.06 11.41
CA LEU A 199 -8.06 -10.00 12.02
C LEU A 199 -6.62 -10.48 12.21
N THR A 200 -5.64 -9.67 11.78
CA THR A 200 -4.26 -10.13 11.67
C THR A 200 -3.34 -9.60 12.73
N LYS A 201 -3.39 -8.30 13.02
CA LYS A 201 -2.50 -7.66 14.00
C LYS A 201 -3.07 -6.37 14.57
N VAL A 202 -2.49 -5.95 15.69
CA VAL A 202 -2.65 -4.62 16.27
C VAL A 202 -1.33 -3.88 16.16
N SER A 203 -1.37 -2.58 15.87
CA SER A 203 -0.21 -1.69 15.94
C SER A 203 -0.62 -0.31 16.45
N GLY A 204 0.35 0.49 16.93
CA GLY A 204 0.15 1.91 17.15
C GLY A 204 0.09 2.67 15.82
N ALA A 205 -0.66 3.77 15.79
CA ALA A 205 -0.68 4.73 14.70
C ALA A 205 -0.97 6.12 15.25
N TYR A 206 -0.16 7.12 14.88
CA TYR A 206 -0.43 8.49 15.30
C TYR A 206 -1.61 9.08 14.51
N TRP A 207 -2.48 9.81 15.21
CA TRP A 207 -3.59 10.50 14.57
C TRP A 207 -3.09 11.43 13.46
N ARG A 208 -3.66 11.29 12.26
CA ARG A 208 -3.25 11.99 11.02
C ARG A 208 -1.78 11.77 10.62
N GLY A 209 -1.12 10.74 11.15
CA GLY A 209 0.27 10.43 10.82
C GLY A 209 1.31 11.36 11.45
N ASP A 210 0.90 12.27 12.33
CA ASP A 210 1.79 13.20 13.02
C ASP A 210 2.16 12.65 14.41
N SER A 211 3.45 12.48 14.68
CA SER A 211 3.98 11.97 15.95
C SER A 211 3.70 12.87 17.16
N ASN A 212 3.30 14.11 16.94
CA ASN A 212 2.88 15.03 18.02
C ASN A 212 1.42 14.81 18.46
N ASN A 213 0.63 14.07 17.68
CA ASN A 213 -0.76 13.77 18.02
C ASN A 213 -0.89 12.50 18.85
N GLU A 214 -2.10 12.25 19.36
CA GLU A 214 -2.42 11.07 20.15
C GLU A 214 -2.11 9.77 19.37
N MET A 215 -1.55 8.79 20.08
CA MET A 215 -1.34 7.46 19.53
C MET A 215 -2.64 6.67 19.63
N LEU A 216 -3.13 6.25 18.47
CA LEU A 216 -4.30 5.39 18.29
C LEU A 216 -3.86 3.92 18.18
N GLN A 217 -4.83 3.03 18.32
CA GLN A 217 -4.62 1.60 18.12
C GLN A 217 -5.24 1.19 16.78
N ARG A 218 -4.42 0.66 15.90
CA ARG A 218 -4.82 0.20 14.58
C ARG A 218 -4.99 -1.31 14.57
N ILE A 219 -6.19 -1.77 14.26
CA ILE A 219 -6.47 -3.19 14.03
C ILE A 219 -6.50 -3.44 12.53
N TYR A 220 -5.70 -4.40 12.07
CA TYR A 220 -5.68 -4.85 10.68
C TYR A 220 -6.51 -6.11 10.51
N GLY A 221 -7.20 -6.17 9.37
CA GLY A 221 -7.94 -7.35 8.95
C GLY A 221 -7.84 -7.60 7.45
N THR A 222 -8.24 -8.79 7.05
CA THR A 222 -8.40 -9.18 5.65
C THR A 222 -9.78 -9.77 5.44
N CYS A 223 -10.36 -9.58 4.26
CA CYS A 223 -11.64 -10.17 3.89
C CYS A 223 -11.62 -10.57 2.40
N TRP A 224 -12.21 -11.72 2.10
CA TRP A 224 -12.19 -12.36 0.79
C TRP A 224 -13.58 -12.82 0.38
N SER A 225 -13.77 -13.07 -0.91
CA SER A 225 -15.07 -13.50 -1.45
C SER A 225 -15.44 -14.93 -1.03
N SER A 226 -14.46 -15.74 -0.65
CA SER A 226 -14.65 -17.11 -0.22
C SER A 226 -13.64 -17.56 0.84
N LYS A 227 -14.03 -18.57 1.62
CA LYS A 227 -13.12 -19.17 2.61
C LYS A 227 -11.86 -19.74 1.96
N LYS A 228 -11.97 -20.31 0.76
CA LYS A 228 -10.83 -20.84 0.01
C LYS A 228 -9.79 -19.75 -0.28
N GLU A 229 -10.21 -18.60 -0.78
CA GLU A 229 -9.31 -17.47 -1.04
C GLU A 229 -8.67 -16.92 0.24
N LEU A 230 -9.41 -16.85 1.33
CA LEU A 230 -8.88 -16.49 2.65
C LEU A 230 -7.80 -17.48 3.10
N ASP A 231 -8.08 -18.78 3.04
CA ASP A 231 -7.14 -19.82 3.47
C ASP A 231 -5.87 -19.82 2.58
N GLU A 232 -6.00 -19.63 1.28
CA GLU A 232 -4.85 -19.46 0.36
C GLU A 232 -4.01 -18.22 0.69
N TYR A 233 -4.66 -17.12 1.05
CA TYR A 233 -3.97 -15.90 1.47
C TYR A 233 -3.23 -16.09 2.80
N LEU A 234 -3.89 -16.67 3.80
CA LEU A 234 -3.28 -16.95 5.11
C LEU A 234 -2.11 -17.91 4.98
N HIS A 235 -2.24 -18.95 4.16
CA HIS A 235 -1.15 -19.87 3.85
C HIS A 235 0.06 -19.15 3.22
N ARG A 236 -0.18 -18.23 2.27
CA ARG A 236 0.91 -17.41 1.68
C ARG A 236 1.61 -16.55 2.73
N LEU A 237 0.86 -15.97 3.67
CA LEU A 237 1.46 -15.17 4.75
C LEU A 237 2.30 -16.06 5.69
N GLU A 238 1.81 -17.24 6.05
CA GLU A 238 2.56 -18.20 6.87
C GLU A 238 3.85 -18.65 6.18
N GLU A 239 3.77 -18.97 4.88
CA GLU A 239 4.95 -19.32 4.08
C GLU A 239 5.94 -18.16 3.95
N ALA A 240 5.43 -16.93 3.80
CA ALA A 240 6.27 -15.74 3.78
C ALA A 240 6.99 -15.52 5.13
N GLU A 241 6.30 -15.74 6.25
CA GLU A 241 6.89 -15.64 7.59
C GLU A 241 7.96 -16.73 7.83
N LYS A 242 7.71 -17.96 7.38
CA LYS A 242 8.71 -19.05 7.43
C LYS A 242 9.96 -18.72 6.63
N ARG A 243 9.81 -17.94 5.54
CA ARG A 243 10.90 -17.53 4.65
C ARG A 243 11.44 -16.13 4.95
N ASP A 244 11.06 -15.52 6.06
CA ASP A 244 11.60 -14.22 6.45
C ASP A 244 13.12 -14.32 6.59
N HIS A 245 13.83 -13.52 5.80
CA HIS A 245 15.30 -13.52 5.76
C HIS A 245 15.94 -13.20 7.13
N ARG A 246 15.25 -12.43 8.00
CA ARG A 246 15.72 -12.11 9.35
C ARG A 246 15.72 -13.36 10.25
N LYS A 247 14.70 -14.20 10.10
CA LYS A 247 14.58 -15.48 10.79
C LYS A 247 15.59 -16.47 10.25
N LEU A 248 15.58 -16.70 8.94
CA LEU A 248 16.51 -17.62 8.27
C LEU A 248 17.97 -17.18 8.46
N GLY A 249 18.25 -15.89 8.39
CA GLY A 249 19.60 -15.34 8.60
C GLY A 249 20.16 -15.67 9.98
N LYS A 250 19.31 -15.60 11.02
CA LYS A 250 19.67 -15.97 12.39
C LYS A 250 19.80 -17.48 12.55
N GLU A 251 18.82 -18.28 12.08
CA GLU A 251 18.80 -19.73 12.22
C GLU A 251 19.95 -20.41 11.47
N MET A 252 20.33 -19.89 10.31
CA MET A 252 21.40 -20.41 9.46
C MET A 252 22.77 -19.79 9.76
N ASP A 253 22.84 -18.85 10.68
CA ASP A 253 24.06 -18.12 11.04
C ASP A 253 24.70 -17.39 9.85
N LEU A 254 23.87 -16.59 9.13
CA LEU A 254 24.31 -15.89 7.91
C LEU A 254 24.79 -14.47 8.17
N PHE A 255 24.11 -13.73 9.05
CA PHE A 255 24.42 -12.33 9.35
C PHE A 255 23.75 -11.86 10.64
N HIS A 256 24.19 -10.70 11.15
CA HIS A 256 23.50 -9.97 12.21
C HIS A 256 23.62 -8.45 12.03
N PHE A 257 22.87 -7.71 12.84
CA PHE A 257 22.94 -6.24 12.95
C PHE A 257 23.35 -5.85 14.37
N ARG A 258 24.04 -4.71 14.51
CA ARG A 258 24.47 -4.17 15.80
C ARG A 258 24.10 -2.69 15.92
N GLU A 259 23.99 -2.22 17.15
CA GLU A 259 23.68 -0.82 17.45
C GLU A 259 24.80 0.12 17.07
N GLU A 260 26.05 -0.36 17.10
CA GLU A 260 27.24 0.42 16.72
C GLU A 260 27.28 0.73 15.22
N SER A 261 26.53 -0.01 14.39
CA SER A 261 26.43 0.22 12.94
C SER A 261 25.01 -0.04 12.45
N PRO A 262 24.03 0.82 12.83
CA PRO A 262 22.65 0.59 12.54
C PRO A 262 22.37 0.63 11.02
N GLY A 263 21.73 -0.43 10.51
CA GLY A 263 21.46 -0.58 9.09
C GLY A 263 22.66 -1.02 8.24
N SER A 264 23.73 -1.49 8.85
CA SER A 264 24.85 -2.13 8.16
C SER A 264 24.96 -3.59 8.60
N VAL A 265 25.23 -4.47 7.65
CA VAL A 265 25.19 -5.91 7.84
C VAL A 265 26.56 -6.44 8.26
N PHE A 266 26.60 -7.22 9.34
CA PHE A 266 27.75 -8.03 9.70
C PHE A 266 27.55 -9.43 9.13
N TRP A 267 28.27 -9.75 8.05
CA TRP A 267 28.19 -11.04 7.38
C TRP A 267 29.05 -12.07 8.11
N HIS A 268 28.46 -13.23 8.42
CA HIS A 268 29.18 -14.39 8.91
C HIS A 268 29.77 -15.18 7.74
N GLU A 269 30.62 -16.16 8.03
CA GLU A 269 31.27 -16.96 7.00
C GLU A 269 30.32 -17.55 5.95
N LYS A 270 29.25 -18.21 6.41
CA LYS A 270 28.24 -18.82 5.52
C LYS A 270 27.50 -17.76 4.68
N GLY A 271 27.11 -16.67 5.33
CA GLY A 271 26.44 -15.56 4.66
C GLY A 271 27.35 -14.86 3.65
N TRP A 272 28.61 -14.65 4.01
CA TRP A 272 29.58 -14.05 3.12
C TRP A 272 29.85 -14.95 1.91
N ASN A 273 29.98 -16.27 2.10
CA ASN A 273 30.15 -17.22 1.01
C ASN A 273 28.94 -17.20 0.06
N LEU A 274 27.71 -17.15 0.58
CA LEU A 274 26.50 -16.99 -0.24
C LEU A 274 26.54 -15.67 -1.03
N PHE A 275 26.89 -14.56 -0.37
CA PHE A 275 27.02 -13.25 -1.01
C PHE A 275 28.04 -13.29 -2.17
N GLN A 276 29.23 -13.88 -1.95
CA GLN A 276 30.24 -14.00 -2.99
C GLN A 276 29.77 -14.86 -4.19
N ARG A 277 29.01 -15.92 -3.95
CA ARG A 277 28.42 -16.73 -5.03
C ARG A 277 27.44 -15.92 -5.89
N LEU A 278 26.66 -15.04 -5.28
CA LEU A 278 25.77 -14.14 -6.03
C LEU A 278 26.59 -13.12 -6.85
N VAL A 279 27.65 -12.56 -6.27
CA VAL A 279 28.56 -11.64 -6.98
C VAL A 279 29.24 -12.35 -8.16
N GLU A 280 29.76 -13.56 -7.97
CA GLU A 280 30.37 -14.37 -9.04
C GLU A 280 29.38 -14.66 -10.18
N TYR A 281 28.13 -15.00 -9.83
CA TYR A 281 27.08 -15.23 -10.83
C TYR A 281 26.79 -13.98 -11.64
N MET A 282 26.58 -12.83 -10.99
CA MET A 282 26.31 -11.58 -11.68
C MET A 282 27.52 -11.09 -12.49
N ARG A 283 28.72 -11.23 -11.97
CA ARG A 283 29.97 -10.92 -12.71
C ARG A 283 30.08 -11.74 -14.01
N LEU A 284 29.75 -13.02 -13.94
CA LEU A 284 29.73 -13.87 -15.14
C LEU A 284 28.68 -13.38 -16.15
N LYS A 285 27.48 -13.05 -15.69
CA LYS A 285 26.40 -12.52 -16.56
C LYS A 285 26.79 -11.21 -17.23
N GLN A 286 27.33 -10.27 -16.47
CA GLN A 286 27.78 -8.97 -16.97
C GLN A 286 28.93 -9.13 -17.99
N ARG A 287 29.92 -9.96 -17.67
CA ARG A 287 31.04 -10.26 -18.59
C ARG A 287 30.54 -10.84 -19.92
N ASN A 288 29.63 -11.81 -19.86
CA ASN A 288 29.06 -12.44 -21.06
C ASN A 288 28.20 -11.44 -21.89
N ALA A 289 27.65 -10.41 -21.24
CA ALA A 289 26.91 -9.32 -21.90
C ALA A 289 27.85 -8.19 -22.40
N GLY A 290 29.16 -8.34 -22.29
CA GLY A 290 30.18 -7.40 -22.78
C GLY A 290 30.44 -6.19 -21.86
N TYR A 291 30.07 -6.28 -20.58
CA TYR A 291 30.43 -5.24 -19.62
C TYR A 291 31.89 -5.37 -19.14
N LYS A 292 32.53 -4.22 -18.96
CA LYS A 292 33.87 -4.10 -18.37
C LYS A 292 33.71 -3.70 -16.91
N GLU A 293 34.21 -4.51 -15.98
CA GLU A 293 34.16 -4.23 -14.55
C GLU A 293 35.14 -3.13 -14.19
N ILE A 294 34.66 -2.13 -13.45
CA ILE A 294 35.44 -1.03 -12.87
C ILE A 294 35.26 -0.98 -11.36
N SER A 295 36.04 -0.16 -10.69
CA SER A 295 35.88 0.18 -9.27
C SER A 295 36.14 1.66 -9.07
N THR A 296 35.26 2.35 -8.36
CA THR A 296 35.41 3.77 -8.04
C THR A 296 35.54 4.00 -6.54
N PRO A 297 36.20 5.09 -6.10
CA PRO A 297 36.35 5.39 -4.68
C PRO A 297 34.99 5.49 -3.94
N GLU A 298 34.96 5.02 -2.69
CA GLU A 298 33.79 5.15 -1.84
C GLU A 298 33.63 6.56 -1.25
N LEU A 299 34.77 7.22 -0.94
CA LEU A 299 34.79 8.55 -0.36
C LEU A 299 35.23 9.56 -1.43
N LEU A 300 34.36 10.53 -1.71
CA LEU A 300 34.51 11.51 -2.79
C LEU A 300 34.22 12.93 -2.28
N ASP A 301 34.95 13.91 -2.82
CA ASP A 301 34.81 15.32 -2.49
C ASP A 301 33.39 15.82 -2.81
N LYS A 302 32.87 16.69 -1.96
CA LYS A 302 31.54 17.33 -2.07
C LYS A 302 31.30 17.95 -3.43
N SER A 303 32.32 18.55 -4.04
CA SER A 303 32.19 19.24 -5.34
C SER A 303 31.71 18.34 -6.47
N LEU A 304 32.00 17.03 -6.42
CA LEU A 304 31.47 16.08 -7.41
C LEU A 304 29.95 15.90 -7.28
N TRP A 305 29.46 15.91 -6.06
CA TRP A 305 28.04 15.77 -5.75
C TRP A 305 27.24 17.04 -6.08
N GLU A 306 27.88 18.20 -5.91
CA GLU A 306 27.30 19.50 -6.34
C GLU A 306 27.22 19.56 -7.86
N LYS A 307 28.30 19.28 -8.59
CA LYS A 307 28.33 19.26 -10.06
C LYS A 307 27.29 18.32 -10.68
N SER A 308 27.04 17.20 -10.03
CA SER A 308 26.08 16.20 -10.50
C SER A 308 24.64 16.47 -10.05
N GLY A 309 24.37 17.53 -9.27
CA GLY A 309 23.04 17.90 -8.73
C GLY A 309 22.52 16.97 -7.62
N HIS A 310 23.34 16.03 -7.15
CA HIS A 310 22.93 15.10 -6.11
C HIS A 310 22.97 15.72 -4.71
N TRP A 311 23.83 16.71 -4.49
CA TRP A 311 23.95 17.38 -3.20
C TRP A 311 22.65 18.06 -2.78
N GLU A 312 22.03 18.80 -3.69
CA GLU A 312 20.77 19.51 -3.42
C GLU A 312 19.61 18.55 -3.15
N LYS A 313 19.55 17.44 -3.91
CA LYS A 313 18.43 16.49 -3.84
C LYS A 313 18.57 15.46 -2.72
N PHE A 314 19.78 15.02 -2.41
CA PHE A 314 20.05 13.87 -1.53
C PHE A 314 21.03 14.17 -0.40
N GLY A 315 21.50 15.42 -0.22
CA GLY A 315 22.48 15.79 0.81
C GLY A 315 22.08 15.33 2.22
N HIS A 316 20.79 15.38 2.56
CA HIS A 316 20.27 14.90 3.85
C HIS A 316 20.35 13.38 4.05
N HIS A 317 20.59 12.64 2.99
CA HIS A 317 20.72 11.18 3.00
C HIS A 317 22.17 10.71 2.77
N MET A 318 23.13 11.63 2.81
CA MET A 318 24.55 11.29 2.67
C MET A 318 25.24 11.24 4.02
N PHE A 319 26.18 10.30 4.17
CA PHE A 319 27.16 10.33 5.24
C PHE A 319 28.30 11.25 4.82
N THR A 320 28.57 12.28 5.60
CA THR A 320 29.60 13.27 5.33
C THR A 320 30.66 13.26 6.42
N SER A 321 31.88 13.62 6.05
CA SER A 321 33.01 13.82 6.96
C SER A 321 33.76 15.08 6.56
N GLU A 322 34.21 15.83 7.53
CA GLU A 322 35.08 17.01 7.35
C GLU A 322 36.50 16.66 7.72
N THR A 323 37.43 17.04 6.89
CA THR A 323 38.86 16.81 7.11
C THR A 323 39.52 18.00 7.85
N PRO A 324 40.72 17.83 8.46
CA PRO A 324 41.39 18.92 9.15
C PRO A 324 41.71 20.15 8.30
N ASP A 325 41.76 20.02 6.98
CA ASP A 325 41.92 21.11 6.00
C ASP A 325 40.56 21.66 5.49
N GLU A 326 39.47 21.47 6.28
CA GLU A 326 38.15 22.02 6.07
C GLU A 326 37.46 21.54 4.76
N LYS A 327 37.91 20.41 4.19
CA LYS A 327 37.26 19.82 3.04
C LYS A 327 36.17 18.86 3.47
N VAL A 328 35.01 18.93 2.78
CA VAL A 328 33.86 18.04 3.01
C VAL A 328 33.92 16.91 2.00
N PHE A 329 33.96 15.69 2.53
CA PHE A 329 33.82 14.46 1.75
C PHE A 329 32.47 13.79 2.06
N ALA A 330 31.93 13.09 1.08
CA ALA A 330 30.75 12.26 1.28
C ALA A 330 31.03 10.81 0.85
N VAL A 331 30.53 9.87 1.64
CA VAL A 331 30.52 8.47 1.25
C VAL A 331 29.49 8.31 0.13
N LYS A 332 29.87 7.69 -0.98
CA LYS A 332 29.01 7.64 -2.17
C LYS A 332 27.65 6.97 -1.87
N PRO A 333 26.50 7.65 -2.16
CA PRO A 333 25.17 7.08 -2.07
C PRO A 333 24.78 6.33 -3.35
N MET A 334 25.57 6.49 -4.42
CA MET A 334 25.40 5.86 -5.74
C MET A 334 26.72 5.86 -6.51
N ASN A 335 26.81 5.03 -7.56
CA ASN A 335 28.03 4.84 -8.34
C ASN A 335 28.12 5.75 -9.58
N CYS A 336 26.99 6.31 -10.05
CA CYS A 336 26.92 7.04 -11.32
C CYS A 336 27.97 8.15 -11.48
N PRO A 337 28.17 9.09 -10.53
CA PRO A 337 29.17 10.15 -10.70
C PRO A 337 30.60 9.61 -10.81
N GLY A 338 30.95 8.57 -10.05
CA GLY A 338 32.25 7.90 -10.14
C GLY A 338 32.46 7.24 -11.51
N CYS A 339 31.46 6.52 -12.00
CA CYS A 339 31.49 5.90 -13.32
C CYS A 339 31.67 6.92 -14.45
N VAL A 340 31.01 8.09 -14.37
CA VAL A 340 31.19 9.20 -15.32
C VAL A 340 32.62 9.73 -15.29
N GLN A 341 33.30 9.80 -14.12
CA GLN A 341 34.71 10.19 -14.05
C GLN A 341 35.63 9.19 -14.79
N VAL A 342 35.35 7.89 -14.68
CA VAL A 342 36.08 6.87 -15.45
C VAL A 342 35.83 7.03 -16.95
N PHE A 343 34.59 7.30 -17.36
CA PHE A 343 34.28 7.58 -18.75
C PHE A 343 35.00 8.82 -19.28
N ASN A 344 35.07 9.89 -18.51
CA ASN A 344 35.72 11.16 -18.90
C ASN A 344 37.25 11.09 -18.99
N GLN A 345 37.85 9.99 -18.53
CA GLN A 345 39.30 9.83 -18.56
C GLN A 345 39.77 9.55 -20.01
N GLY A 346 40.60 10.43 -20.55
CA GLY A 346 41.17 10.34 -21.91
C GLY A 346 40.17 10.69 -23.02
N LEU A 347 40.68 10.73 -24.24
CA LEU A 347 39.87 11.00 -25.43
C LEU A 347 39.04 9.77 -25.78
N LYS A 348 37.77 9.98 -26.08
CA LYS A 348 36.82 8.96 -26.54
C LYS A 348 36.30 9.32 -27.93
N SER A 349 36.17 8.30 -28.80
CA SER A 349 35.52 8.43 -30.11
C SER A 349 34.11 7.88 -30.05
N TYR A 350 33.22 8.38 -30.89
CA TYR A 350 31.89 7.79 -31.07
C TYR A 350 31.95 6.30 -31.52
N ARG A 351 33.11 5.87 -32.08
CA ARG A 351 33.34 4.47 -32.43
C ARG A 351 33.61 3.56 -31.23
N ASP A 352 33.94 4.14 -30.09
CA ASP A 352 34.11 3.40 -28.81
C ASP A 352 32.79 3.07 -28.15
N LEU A 353 31.70 3.61 -28.70
CA LEU A 353 30.34 3.40 -28.20
C LEU A 353 29.62 2.23 -28.91
N PRO A 354 28.76 1.49 -28.23
CA PRO A 354 28.37 1.64 -26.82
C PRO A 354 29.46 1.11 -25.87
N LEU A 355 29.84 1.92 -24.89
CA LEU A 355 30.71 1.49 -23.80
C LEU A 355 29.87 1.04 -22.60
N LYS A 356 30.05 -0.22 -22.20
CA LYS A 356 29.34 -0.84 -21.10
C LYS A 356 30.28 -1.03 -19.90
N LEU A 357 30.00 -0.33 -18.81
CA LEU A 357 30.78 -0.43 -17.57
C LEU A 357 29.91 -1.01 -16.46
N SER A 358 30.48 -1.87 -15.62
CA SER A 358 29.80 -2.41 -14.45
C SER A 358 30.67 -2.24 -13.20
N GLU A 359 30.03 -2.15 -12.03
CA GLU A 359 30.71 -1.98 -10.75
C GLU A 359 29.94 -2.70 -9.65
N PHE A 360 30.62 -3.50 -8.83
CA PHE A 360 30.10 -3.96 -7.54
C PHE A 360 30.42 -2.89 -6.49
N GLY A 361 29.73 -1.75 -6.60
CA GLY A 361 30.00 -0.58 -5.78
C GLY A 361 29.28 -0.64 -4.45
N LYS A 362 30.03 -0.49 -3.35
CA LYS A 362 29.46 -0.34 -2.01
C LYS A 362 29.01 1.09 -1.81
N VAL A 363 27.74 1.28 -1.53
CA VAL A 363 27.10 2.59 -1.36
C VAL A 363 26.47 2.71 0.03
N HIS A 364 26.35 3.96 0.51
CA HIS A 364 25.84 4.26 1.83
C HIS A 364 24.77 5.35 1.74
N ARG A 365 23.62 5.12 2.38
CA ARG A 365 22.51 6.08 2.44
C ARG A 365 22.06 6.24 3.88
N TYR A 366 21.96 7.47 4.35
CA TYR A 366 21.45 7.77 5.68
C TYR A 366 19.93 7.59 5.70
N GLU A 367 19.50 6.34 5.84
CA GLU A 367 18.09 6.02 6.01
C GLU A 367 17.65 6.28 7.46
N PRO A 368 16.44 6.86 7.69
CA PRO A 368 15.90 7.03 9.05
C PRO A 368 15.80 5.70 9.79
N SER A 369 16.06 5.69 11.09
CA SER A 369 16.06 4.46 11.90
C SER A 369 14.76 3.68 11.81
N GLY A 370 13.61 4.37 11.81
CA GLY A 370 12.29 3.76 11.69
C GLY A 370 11.98 3.13 10.33
N ALA A 371 12.79 3.40 9.31
CA ALA A 371 12.62 2.84 7.97
C ALA A 371 13.49 1.57 7.75
N LEU A 372 14.42 1.25 8.65
CA LEU A 372 15.30 0.10 8.50
C LEU A 372 14.53 -1.22 8.62
N HIS A 373 14.81 -2.15 7.71
CA HIS A 373 14.09 -3.43 7.66
C HIS A 373 14.97 -4.59 7.17
N GLY A 374 15.67 -5.23 8.10
CA GLY A 374 16.57 -6.36 7.79
C GLY A 374 17.50 -6.06 6.62
N LEU A 375 17.62 -6.96 5.65
CA LEU A 375 18.37 -6.77 4.41
C LEU A 375 17.62 -5.96 3.34
N LEU A 376 16.30 -5.73 3.50
CA LEU A 376 15.47 -5.05 2.49
C LEU A 376 15.65 -3.53 2.50
N ARG A 377 15.98 -2.95 3.66
CA ARG A 377 16.28 -1.53 3.78
C ARG A 377 17.39 -1.30 4.78
N VAL A 378 18.54 -1.01 4.25
CA VAL A 378 19.83 -0.88 4.96
C VAL A 378 20.47 0.48 4.71
N ARG A 379 21.49 0.84 5.48
CA ARG A 379 22.29 2.04 5.26
C ARG A 379 23.53 1.79 4.42
N ALA A 380 24.03 0.55 4.38
CA ALA A 380 25.17 0.15 3.58
C ALA A 380 24.85 -1.10 2.78
N PHE A 381 25.04 -1.06 1.48
CA PHE A 381 24.79 -2.20 0.58
C PHE A 381 25.67 -2.13 -0.67
N THR A 382 25.84 -3.27 -1.32
CA THR A 382 26.59 -3.37 -2.59
C THR A 382 25.59 -3.47 -3.74
N GLN A 383 25.80 -2.67 -4.78
CA GLN A 383 25.03 -2.73 -6.01
C GLN A 383 25.86 -3.43 -7.10
N ASP A 384 25.22 -4.31 -7.86
CA ASP A 384 25.72 -4.81 -9.15
C ASP A 384 25.34 -3.81 -10.26
N ASP A 385 25.86 -2.60 -10.15
CA ASP A 385 25.50 -1.46 -10.96
C ASP A 385 26.09 -1.54 -12.37
N ALA A 386 25.39 -0.98 -13.35
CA ALA A 386 25.81 -0.99 -14.75
C ALA A 386 25.45 0.31 -15.45
N HIS A 387 26.42 0.88 -16.18
CA HIS A 387 26.29 2.09 -16.95
C HIS A 387 26.62 1.84 -18.41
N ILE A 388 25.76 2.32 -19.30
CA ILE A 388 25.94 2.21 -20.75
C ILE A 388 26.03 3.62 -21.32
N PHE A 389 27.20 3.94 -21.86
CA PHE A 389 27.43 5.17 -22.60
C PHE A 389 27.18 4.87 -24.10
N CYS A 390 26.18 5.50 -24.68
CA CYS A 390 25.76 5.17 -26.04
C CYS A 390 25.19 6.40 -26.76
N THR A 391 25.01 6.27 -28.07
CA THR A 391 24.25 7.28 -28.83
C THR A 391 22.75 7.14 -28.55
N GLU A 392 21.99 8.21 -28.82
CA GLU A 392 20.55 8.25 -28.62
C GLU A 392 19.85 7.12 -29.42
N ALA A 393 20.26 6.86 -30.66
CA ALA A 393 19.72 5.80 -31.51
C ALA A 393 19.83 4.42 -30.83
N VAL A 394 20.96 4.11 -30.17
CA VAL A 394 21.17 2.85 -29.46
C VAL A 394 20.27 2.76 -28.24
N SER A 395 20.07 3.88 -27.53
CA SER A 395 19.17 3.92 -26.38
C SER A 395 17.75 3.51 -26.76
N TYR A 396 17.21 4.06 -27.85
CA TYR A 396 15.86 3.72 -28.32
C TYR A 396 15.71 2.30 -28.85
N THR A 397 16.74 1.73 -29.47
CA THR A 397 16.65 0.43 -30.15
C THR A 397 16.98 -0.75 -29.21
N HIS A 398 17.85 -0.56 -28.23
CA HIS A 398 18.41 -1.67 -27.45
C HIS A 398 18.13 -1.60 -25.95
N LEU A 399 17.83 -0.41 -25.42
CA LEU A 399 17.67 -0.20 -23.96
C LEU A 399 16.22 0.04 -23.54
N THR A 400 15.33 0.37 -24.46
CA THR A 400 13.90 0.44 -24.15
C THR A 400 13.35 -0.97 -24.00
N LEU A 401 12.66 -1.23 -22.90
CA LEU A 401 11.90 -2.47 -22.73
C LEU A 401 10.98 -2.65 -23.94
N PRO A 402 10.87 -3.85 -24.51
CA PRO A 402 9.96 -4.14 -25.62
C PRO A 402 8.51 -4.14 -25.12
N THR A 403 8.04 -2.99 -24.66
CA THR A 403 6.65 -2.79 -24.17
C THR A 403 5.61 -3.05 -25.26
N LYS A 404 6.02 -3.09 -26.53
CA LYS A 404 5.15 -3.44 -27.67
C LYS A 404 4.89 -4.95 -27.87
N ARG A 405 5.46 -5.82 -27.03
CA ARG A 405 5.24 -7.29 -27.09
C ARG A 405 4.34 -7.83 -25.98
N ILE A 406 3.79 -6.97 -25.14
CA ILE A 406 2.81 -7.34 -24.10
C ILE A 406 1.52 -6.56 -24.39
N VAL A 407 0.87 -6.89 -25.47
CA VAL A 407 -0.54 -6.64 -25.73
C VAL A 407 -1.11 -7.91 -26.34
#